data_3bbdaa39de5b5130cefdaf9cdb0a6a98
#
_entry.id   3bbdaa39de5b5130cefdaf9cdb0a6a98
#
_cell.length_a   1.000
_cell.length_b   1.000
_cell.length_c   1.000
_cell.angle_alpha   90.00
_cell.angle_beta   90.00
_cell.angle_gamma   90.00
#
_symmetry.space_group_name_H-M   'P 1'
#
loop_
_entity.id
_entity.type
_entity.pdbx_description
1 polymer ?
#
loop_
_entity_poly.entity_id
_entity_poly.type
_entity_poly.pdbx_seq_one_letter_code
_entity_poly.pdbx_strand_id
1 'polypeptide(L)'
;MLTHQPSPIRRRLIQSAALALCVLGAIGTAHAQAWPTKPVKIVVGFAPGGTTDVMARVMAQSLTEALGQPVVVDNKPGASGNVAAAEVIRAPADGHTCLLYTS
;
A
#
# COMPACT_ATOMS: atom_id res chain seq x y z
N MET A 1 36.89 -45.56 25.32
CA MET A 1 35.79 -44.58 25.20
C MET A 1 36.06 -43.70 23.99
N LEU A 2 35.33 -43.94 22.94
CA LEU A 2 35.41 -43.15 21.70
C LEU A 2 34.50 -41.92 21.85
N THR A 3 35.04 -40.78 22.21
CA THR A 3 34.36 -39.53 22.15
C THR A 3 34.30 -39.09 20.68
N HIS A 4 33.13 -39.21 20.09
CA HIS A 4 32.91 -38.76 18.73
C HIS A 4 32.90 -37.23 18.72
N GLN A 5 34.06 -36.63 18.45
CA GLN A 5 34.12 -35.19 18.22
C GLN A 5 33.69 -34.90 16.79
N PRO A 6 32.68 -34.03 16.58
CA PRO A 6 32.31 -33.64 15.23
C PRO A 6 33.50 -32.95 14.56
N SER A 7 33.81 -33.36 13.32
CA SER A 7 34.87 -32.76 12.53
C SER A 7 34.62 -31.26 12.34
N PRO A 8 35.69 -30.42 12.29
CA PRO A 8 35.54 -28.96 12.13
C PRO A 8 34.79 -28.59 10.85
N ILE A 9 34.79 -29.45 9.85
CA ILE A 9 34.02 -29.28 8.59
C ILE A 9 32.52 -29.42 8.83
N ARG A 10 32.09 -30.36 9.67
CA ARG A 10 30.70 -30.53 10.05
C ARG A 10 30.15 -29.33 10.81
N ARG A 11 30.94 -28.76 11.72
CA ARG A 11 30.59 -27.55 12.47
C ARG A 11 30.37 -26.36 11.55
N ARG A 12 31.25 -26.17 10.58
CA ARG A 12 31.14 -25.06 9.59
C ARG A 12 29.93 -25.22 8.68
N LEU A 13 29.63 -26.43 8.26
CA LEU A 13 28.42 -26.72 7.46
C LEU A 13 27.13 -26.45 8.23
N ILE A 14 27.05 -26.83 9.50
CA ILE A 14 25.89 -26.60 10.35
C ILE A 14 25.70 -25.10 10.63
N GLN A 15 26.80 -24.35 10.87
CA GLN A 15 26.76 -22.90 11.06
C GLN A 15 26.34 -22.16 9.80
N SER A 16 26.80 -22.59 8.63
CA SER A 16 26.40 -22.00 7.35
C SER A 16 24.93 -22.27 7.04
N ALA A 17 24.44 -23.45 7.33
CA ALA A 17 23.02 -23.79 7.15
C ALA A 17 22.11 -23.02 8.10
N ALA A 18 22.55 -22.81 9.36
CA ALA A 18 21.79 -22.02 10.35
C ALA A 18 21.73 -20.53 9.94
N LEU A 19 22.81 -19.97 9.42
CA LEU A 19 22.87 -18.60 8.89
C LEU A 19 21.95 -18.43 7.66
N ALA A 20 21.95 -19.39 6.74
CA ALA A 20 21.09 -19.38 5.56
C ALA A 20 19.60 -19.45 5.94
N LEU A 21 19.23 -20.25 6.94
CA LEU A 21 17.86 -20.33 7.47
C LEU A 21 17.42 -19.03 8.14
N CYS A 22 18.30 -18.34 8.87
CA CYS A 22 17.99 -17.04 9.48
C CYS A 22 17.76 -15.96 8.45
N VAL A 23 18.51 -15.94 7.34
CA VAL A 23 18.33 -14.98 6.23
C VAL A 23 17.02 -15.24 5.50
N LEU A 24 16.67 -16.48 5.25
CA LEU A 24 15.38 -16.87 4.63
C LEU A 24 14.18 -16.52 5.53
N GLY A 25 14.31 -16.66 6.84
CA GLY A 25 13.27 -16.27 7.80
C GLY A 25 13.06 -14.76 7.87
N ALA A 26 14.13 -13.95 7.75
CA ALA A 26 14.04 -12.49 7.72
C ALA A 26 13.35 -11.96 6.44
N ILE A 27 13.52 -12.63 5.31
CA ILE A 27 12.83 -12.27 4.04
C ILE A 27 11.34 -12.61 4.15
N GLY A 28 10.94 -13.68 4.85
CA GLY A 28 9.55 -14.07 5.04
C GLY A 28 8.76 -13.17 5.99
N THR A 29 9.42 -12.43 6.88
CA THR A 29 8.77 -11.50 7.83
C THR A 29 8.65 -10.06 7.32
N ALA A 30 9.29 -9.73 6.21
CA ALA A 30 9.15 -8.45 5.54
C ALA A 30 7.85 -8.41 4.70
N HIS A 31 6.72 -8.77 5.30
CA HIS A 31 5.42 -8.48 4.69
C HIS A 31 5.20 -6.98 4.74
N ALA A 32 5.27 -6.33 3.58
CA ALA A 32 4.69 -5.01 3.42
C ALA A 32 3.28 -5.05 3.99
N GLN A 33 2.93 -4.09 4.84
CA GLN A 33 1.56 -3.97 5.34
C GLN A 33 0.61 -4.01 4.15
N ALA A 34 -0.42 -4.87 4.22
CA ALA A 34 -1.40 -5.01 3.15
C ALA A 34 -2.09 -3.65 2.92
N TRP A 35 -1.81 -3.03 1.79
CA TRP A 35 -2.51 -1.82 1.36
C TRP A 35 -3.98 -2.18 1.01
N PRO A 36 -4.97 -1.33 1.36
CA PRO A 36 -4.87 -0.10 2.11
C PRO A 36 -4.88 -0.33 3.63
N THR A 37 -4.09 0.46 4.38
CA THR A 37 -4.02 0.38 5.85
C THR A 37 -4.90 1.39 6.57
N LYS A 38 -5.48 2.33 5.82
CA LYS A 38 -6.32 3.43 6.29
C LYS A 38 -7.30 3.81 5.19
N PRO A 39 -8.31 4.67 5.45
CA PRO A 39 -9.23 5.12 4.42
C PRO A 39 -8.52 5.72 3.20
N VAL A 40 -9.04 5.40 2.01
CA VAL A 40 -8.55 5.93 0.74
C VAL A 40 -9.39 7.14 0.35
N LYS A 41 -8.75 8.21 -0.09
CA LYS A 41 -9.41 9.43 -0.54
C LYS A 41 -9.36 9.54 -2.05
N ILE A 42 -10.50 9.80 -2.68
CA ILE A 42 -10.61 10.17 -4.09
C ILE A 42 -10.89 11.68 -4.15
N VAL A 43 -9.92 12.45 -4.61
CA VAL A 43 -10.08 13.89 -4.77
C VAL A 43 -10.65 14.18 -6.15
N VAL A 44 -11.75 14.92 -6.18
CA VAL A 44 -12.47 15.30 -7.40
C VAL A 44 -12.39 16.81 -7.57
N GLY A 45 -11.89 17.26 -8.71
CA GLY A 45 -11.67 18.68 -9.00
C GLY A 45 -12.92 19.44 -9.43
N PHE A 46 -14.11 18.91 -9.23
CA PHE A 46 -15.38 19.48 -9.66
C PHE A 46 -16.40 19.46 -8.53
N ALA A 47 -17.42 20.31 -8.65
CA ALA A 47 -18.46 20.43 -7.64
C ALA A 47 -19.25 19.12 -7.47
N PRO A 48 -19.80 18.86 -6.26
CA PRO A 48 -20.66 17.72 -6.03
C PRO A 48 -21.90 17.72 -6.95
N GLY A 49 -22.30 16.52 -7.38
CA GLY A 49 -23.50 16.32 -8.22
C GLY A 49 -23.24 16.30 -9.72
N GLY A 50 -22.04 16.63 -10.17
CA GLY A 50 -21.66 16.50 -11.58
C GLY A 50 -21.34 15.04 -11.97
N THR A 51 -21.12 14.82 -13.26
CA THR A 51 -20.83 13.48 -13.80
C THR A 51 -19.62 12.83 -13.14
N THR A 52 -18.55 13.59 -12.96
CA THR A 52 -17.31 13.11 -12.31
C THR A 52 -17.56 12.71 -10.86
N ASP A 53 -18.34 13.50 -10.12
CA ASP A 53 -18.69 13.20 -8.73
C ASP A 53 -19.53 11.92 -8.62
N VAL A 54 -20.55 11.77 -9.46
CA VAL A 54 -21.40 10.57 -9.48
C VAL A 54 -20.56 9.33 -9.76
N MET A 55 -19.67 9.38 -10.74
CA MET A 55 -18.77 8.27 -11.04
C MET A 55 -17.81 7.96 -9.90
N ALA A 56 -17.26 9.00 -9.28
CA ALA A 56 -16.37 8.84 -8.13
C ALA A 56 -17.07 8.12 -6.97
N ARG A 57 -18.32 8.46 -6.69
CA ARG A 57 -19.10 7.83 -5.61
C ARG A 57 -19.46 6.38 -5.90
N VAL A 58 -19.81 6.05 -7.14
CA VAL A 58 -20.06 4.67 -7.57
C VAL A 58 -18.78 3.84 -7.43
N MET A 59 -17.64 4.37 -7.89
CA MET A 59 -16.35 3.72 -7.74
C MET A 59 -15.97 3.55 -6.27
N ALA A 60 -16.16 4.58 -5.44
CA ALA A 60 -15.85 4.55 -4.02
C ALA A 60 -16.62 3.46 -3.29
N GLN A 61 -17.89 3.26 -3.62
CA GLN A 61 -18.70 2.19 -3.04
C GLN A 61 -18.14 0.81 -3.39
N SER A 62 -17.87 0.57 -4.67
CA SER A 62 -17.32 -0.71 -5.13
C SER A 62 -15.92 -0.97 -4.57
N LEU A 63 -15.08 0.05 -4.49
CA LEU A 63 -13.74 -0.07 -3.94
C LEU A 63 -13.75 -0.30 -2.43
N THR A 64 -14.67 0.32 -1.70
CA THR A 64 -14.83 0.07 -0.26
C THR A 64 -15.12 -1.41 0.01
N GLU A 65 -16.00 -2.02 -0.77
CA GLU A 65 -16.30 -3.44 -0.64
C GLU A 65 -15.10 -4.32 -1.01
N ALA A 66 -14.39 -3.97 -2.09
CA ALA A 66 -13.26 -4.74 -2.59
C ALA A 66 -12.02 -4.63 -1.70
N LEU A 67 -11.74 -3.46 -1.14
CA LEU A 67 -10.51 -3.17 -0.41
C LEU A 67 -10.64 -3.38 1.11
N GLY A 68 -11.85 -3.43 1.65
CA GLY A 68 -12.09 -3.57 3.09
C GLY A 68 -11.76 -2.32 3.91
N GLN A 69 -11.55 -1.18 3.27
CA GLN A 69 -11.34 0.13 3.89
C GLN A 69 -12.28 1.15 3.26
N PRO A 70 -12.75 2.15 4.03
CA PRO A 70 -13.58 3.21 3.48
C PRO A 70 -12.85 3.96 2.34
N VAL A 71 -13.55 4.16 1.23
CA VAL A 71 -13.09 5.01 0.13
C VAL A 71 -13.99 6.24 0.10
N VAL A 72 -13.41 7.41 0.33
CA VAL A 72 -14.13 8.67 0.53
C VAL A 72 -13.91 9.58 -0.65
N VAL A 73 -14.96 10.22 -1.13
CA VAL A 73 -14.87 11.23 -2.18
C VAL A 73 -14.75 12.62 -1.54
N ASP A 74 -13.74 13.37 -1.93
CA ASP A 74 -13.47 14.73 -1.49
C ASP A 74 -13.51 15.68 -2.68
N ASN A 75 -14.50 16.55 -2.72
CA ASN A 75 -14.66 17.52 -3.80
C ASN A 75 -13.83 18.78 -3.50
N LYS A 76 -12.88 19.09 -4.38
CA LYS A 76 -12.02 20.27 -4.31
C LYS A 76 -12.13 21.05 -5.62
N PRO A 77 -13.25 21.76 -5.85
CA PRO A 77 -13.45 22.52 -7.08
C PRO A 77 -12.52 23.75 -7.12
N GLY A 78 -12.21 24.19 -8.32
CA GLY A 78 -11.49 25.42 -8.57
C GLY A 78 -10.39 25.28 -9.62
N ALA A 79 -10.14 26.35 -10.36
CA ALA A 79 -9.10 26.46 -11.37
C ALA A 79 -9.05 25.26 -12.34
N SER A 80 -10.22 24.84 -12.84
CA SER A 80 -10.35 23.71 -13.79
C SER A 80 -9.70 22.40 -13.30
N GLY A 81 -9.80 22.13 -12.00
CA GLY A 81 -9.21 20.93 -11.38
C GLY A 81 -7.81 21.09 -10.83
N ASN A 82 -7.16 22.24 -11.03
CA ASN A 82 -5.79 22.47 -10.55
C ASN A 82 -5.70 22.51 -9.02
N VAL A 83 -6.74 22.96 -8.33
CA VAL A 83 -6.80 22.94 -6.86
C VAL A 83 -6.75 21.51 -6.34
N ALA A 84 -7.54 20.62 -6.93
CA ALA A 84 -7.55 19.20 -6.58
C ALA A 84 -6.20 18.53 -6.87
N ALA A 85 -5.61 18.81 -8.01
CA ALA A 85 -4.31 18.28 -8.40
C ALA A 85 -3.21 18.74 -7.40
N ALA A 86 -3.22 20.01 -7.02
CA ALA A 86 -2.27 20.53 -6.04
C ALA A 86 -2.41 19.86 -4.66
N GLU A 87 -3.62 19.54 -4.25
CA GLU A 87 -3.85 18.82 -3.00
C GLU A 87 -3.28 17.39 -3.05
N VAL A 88 -3.49 16.67 -4.15
CA VAL A 88 -2.96 15.32 -4.32
C VAL A 88 -1.44 15.32 -4.34
N ILE A 89 -0.81 16.31 -5.00
CA ILE A 89 0.64 16.45 -5.04
C ILE A 89 1.24 16.64 -3.63
N ARG A 90 0.55 17.38 -2.77
CA ARG A 90 0.98 17.62 -1.39
C ARG A 90 0.65 16.50 -0.43
N ALA A 91 -0.21 15.57 -0.80
CA ALA A 91 -0.58 14.44 0.03
C ALA A 91 0.59 13.43 0.14
N PRO A 92 0.65 12.63 1.22
CA PRO A 92 1.64 11.56 1.31
C PRO A 92 1.57 10.62 0.11
N ALA A 93 2.72 10.26 -0.44
CA ALA A 93 2.84 9.38 -1.61
C ALA A 93 2.76 7.89 -1.20
N ASP A 94 1.70 7.53 -0.48
CA ASP A 94 1.48 6.18 0.06
C ASP A 94 0.37 5.41 -0.65
N GLY A 95 -0.20 5.96 -1.72
CA GLY A 95 -1.27 5.35 -2.49
C GLY A 95 -2.68 5.52 -1.90
N HIS A 96 -2.85 6.26 -0.80
CA HIS A 96 -4.15 6.48 -0.15
C HIS A 96 -4.87 7.76 -0.60
N THR A 97 -4.29 8.51 -1.52
CA THR A 97 -4.89 9.71 -2.10
C THR A 97 -4.83 9.63 -3.62
N CYS A 98 -5.98 9.66 -4.27
CA CYS A 98 -6.11 9.52 -5.72
C CYS A 98 -6.78 10.76 -6.30
N LEU A 99 -6.41 11.14 -7.51
CA LEU A 99 -7.07 12.20 -8.27
C LEU A 99 -7.95 11.58 -9.35
N LEU A 100 -9.22 11.97 -9.36
CA LEU A 100 -10.13 11.64 -10.46
C LEU A 100 -10.46 12.91 -11.24
N TYR A 101 -10.20 12.90 -12.53
CA TYR A 101 -10.51 14.02 -13.42
C TYR A 101 -11.05 13.51 -14.75
N THR A 102 -11.75 14.40 -15.44
CA THR A 102 -12.23 14.17 -16.82
C THR A 102 -11.73 15.31 -17.68
N SER A 103 -11.36 14.99 -18.89
CA SER A 103 -10.96 15.95 -19.92
C SER A 103 -12.13 16.28 -20.87
#